data_170e63088ea1810b97c69ac86d2d6c27
#
_entry.id   170e63088ea1810b97c69ac86d2d6c27
#
_cell.length_a   1.000
_cell.length_b   1.000
_cell.length_c   1.000
_cell.angle_alpha   90.00
_cell.angle_beta   90.00
_cell.angle_gamma   90.00
#
_symmetry.space_group_name_H-M   'P 1'
#
loop_
_entity.id
_entity.type
_entity.pdbx_description
1 polymer ?
#
loop_
_entity_poly.entity_id
_entity_poly.type
_entity_poly.pdbx_seq_one_letter_code
_entity_poly.pdbx_strand_id
1 'polypeptide(L)'
;MKRLLFLFIMPALVLTMQAQDRTFESCPLELIAENWKNKTIEHVVNGSLGIMLEAFDKTWPTYVVAEARDVMEKGLEKYVDPNVDTERTVINDAKNGFVRVYDAGTDSEYMSACVWNRSDGHRLLAVCLGKPTDPEIEFVCFYDYEEYTWTLRPEPNILVGLPPKPRDGQRYFSLPQKGKDLIVTDFVDGNRHEHLMKWNGMRPIYTSTTIKKGYNDDEK
;
A
#
# COMPACT_ATOMS: atom_id res chain seq x y z
N MET A 1 -10.15 -49.88 56.03
CA MET A 1 -9.41 -48.78 55.41
C MET A 1 -10.10 -48.41 54.10
N LYS A 2 -10.92 -47.32 54.11
CA LYS A 2 -11.65 -46.85 52.92
C LYS A 2 -10.82 -45.71 52.31
N ARG A 3 -10.31 -45.91 51.09
CA ARG A 3 -9.60 -44.85 50.33
C ARG A 3 -10.65 -43.97 49.64
N LEU A 4 -10.73 -42.71 50.06
CA LEU A 4 -11.54 -41.68 49.41
C LEU A 4 -10.76 -41.18 48.17
N LEU A 5 -11.32 -41.38 46.99
CA LEU A 5 -10.81 -40.83 45.72
C LEU A 5 -11.39 -39.44 45.51
N PHE A 6 -10.60 -38.38 45.68
CA PHE A 6 -11.00 -37.02 45.34
C PHE A 6 -10.81 -36.83 43.81
N LEU A 7 -11.94 -36.78 43.11
CA LEU A 7 -11.98 -36.32 41.72
C LEU A 7 -11.93 -34.79 41.71
N PHE A 8 -10.80 -34.22 41.26
CA PHE A 8 -10.72 -32.81 40.96
C PHE A 8 -11.36 -32.58 39.55
N ILE A 9 -12.56 -32.03 39.56
CA ILE A 9 -13.20 -31.49 38.37
C ILE A 9 -12.66 -30.08 38.19
N MET A 10 -11.70 -29.90 37.25
CA MET A 10 -11.31 -28.58 36.79
C MET A 10 -12.43 -28.04 35.90
N PRO A 11 -12.99 -26.85 36.21
CA PRO A 11 -13.85 -26.19 35.24
C PRO A 11 -13.03 -25.72 34.07
N ALA A 12 -13.33 -26.26 32.88
CA ALA A 12 -12.79 -25.72 31.62
C ALA A 12 -13.28 -24.28 31.46
N LEU A 13 -12.40 -23.33 31.67
CA LEU A 13 -12.66 -21.93 31.36
C LEU A 13 -12.71 -21.83 29.83
N VAL A 14 -13.92 -21.87 29.29
CA VAL A 14 -14.15 -21.51 27.88
C VAL A 14 -13.97 -20.00 27.80
N LEU A 15 -12.78 -19.58 27.46
CA LEU A 15 -12.51 -18.22 26.98
C LEU A 15 -13.25 -18.06 25.65
N THR A 16 -14.50 -17.61 25.72
CA THR A 16 -15.16 -17.01 24.56
C THR A 16 -14.40 -15.74 24.24
N MET A 17 -13.48 -15.82 23.27
CA MET A 17 -13.00 -14.64 22.59
C MET A 17 -14.21 -13.99 21.90
N GLN A 18 -14.82 -13.03 22.60
CA GLN A 18 -15.66 -12.06 21.94
C GLN A 18 -14.75 -11.34 20.94
N ALA A 19 -14.92 -11.66 19.67
CA ALA A 19 -14.46 -10.78 18.60
C ALA A 19 -15.11 -9.42 18.91
N GLN A 20 -14.32 -8.49 19.44
CA GLN A 20 -14.73 -7.10 19.47
C GLN A 20 -14.91 -6.72 18.02
N ASP A 21 -16.16 -6.59 17.59
CA ASP A 21 -16.55 -5.85 16.39
C ASP A 21 -16.05 -4.42 16.59
N ARG A 22 -14.77 -4.19 16.31
CA ARG A 22 -14.27 -2.85 16.10
C ARG A 22 -14.89 -2.44 14.77
N THR A 23 -15.93 -1.62 14.85
CA THR A 23 -16.36 -0.83 13.70
C THR A 23 -15.15 -0.02 13.27
N PHE A 24 -14.42 -0.54 12.28
CA PHE A 24 -13.21 0.09 11.76
C PHE A 24 -13.67 1.28 10.94
N GLU A 25 -13.55 2.48 11.50
CA GLU A 25 -13.86 3.71 10.81
C GLU A 25 -12.68 4.04 9.88
N SER A 26 -12.83 3.66 8.63
CA SER A 26 -11.82 3.90 7.60
C SER A 26 -11.75 5.38 7.27
N CYS A 27 -10.52 5.92 7.20
CA CYS A 27 -10.27 7.28 6.71
C CYS A 27 -10.64 7.37 5.23
N PRO A 28 -11.45 8.35 4.80
CA PRO A 28 -11.72 8.57 3.39
C PRO A 28 -10.44 8.81 2.59
N LEU A 29 -10.32 8.20 1.40
CA LEU A 29 -9.12 8.35 0.58
C LEU A 29 -8.89 9.80 0.14
N GLU A 30 -9.95 10.54 -0.11
CA GLU A 30 -9.92 11.97 -0.45
C GLU A 30 -9.24 12.79 0.65
N LEU A 31 -9.56 12.50 1.91
CA LEU A 31 -8.96 13.17 3.06
C LEU A 31 -7.46 12.90 3.15
N ILE A 32 -7.03 11.67 2.86
CA ILE A 32 -5.62 11.31 2.80
C ILE A 32 -4.95 12.05 1.65
N ALA A 33 -5.52 12.02 0.45
CA ALA A 33 -4.97 12.65 -0.75
C ALA A 33 -4.72 14.16 -0.55
N GLU A 34 -5.61 14.85 0.16
CA GLU A 34 -5.50 16.28 0.45
C GLU A 34 -4.43 16.59 1.52
N ASN A 35 -4.31 15.76 2.55
CA ASN A 35 -3.61 16.11 3.78
C ASN A 35 -2.25 15.43 3.99
N TRP A 36 -1.95 14.31 3.34
CA TRP A 36 -0.71 13.56 3.57
C TRP A 36 0.56 14.42 3.38
N LYS A 37 0.51 15.38 2.46
CA LYS A 37 1.63 16.24 2.09
C LYS A 37 2.14 17.14 3.24
N ASN A 38 1.29 17.36 4.24
CA ASN A 38 1.57 18.22 5.38
C ASN A 38 1.65 17.46 6.70
N LYS A 39 1.57 16.11 6.66
CA LYS A 39 1.51 15.29 7.86
C LYS A 39 2.77 14.46 8.06
N THR A 40 3.59 14.82 9.02
CA THR A 40 4.67 13.96 9.54
C THR A 40 4.07 12.86 10.42
N ILE A 41 4.57 11.64 10.27
CA ILE A 41 4.18 10.48 11.07
C ILE A 41 5.33 10.19 12.06
N GLU A 42 5.02 10.16 13.34
CA GLU A 42 5.97 9.98 14.42
C GLU A 42 5.98 8.54 14.97
N HIS A 43 6.97 8.22 15.81
CA HIS A 43 7.13 6.94 16.51
C HIS A 43 7.35 5.73 15.58
N VAL A 44 8.07 5.91 14.49
CA VAL A 44 8.44 4.85 13.55
C VAL A 44 9.75 4.21 13.98
N VAL A 45 9.67 3.17 14.79
CA VAL A 45 10.82 2.59 15.51
C VAL A 45 11.89 1.93 14.63
N ASN A 46 11.56 1.59 13.38
CA ASN A 46 12.53 1.18 12.37
C ASN A 46 11.99 1.34 10.96
N GLY A 47 12.88 1.23 9.96
CA GLY A 47 12.57 1.43 8.55
C GLY A 47 12.11 0.18 7.80
N SER A 48 11.59 -0.86 8.44
CA SER A 48 10.96 -1.97 7.74
C SER A 48 9.59 -1.59 7.19
N LEU A 49 9.19 -2.18 6.05
CA LEU A 49 7.89 -1.87 5.43
C LEU A 49 6.73 -2.08 6.40
N GLY A 50 6.72 -3.19 7.16
CA GLY A 50 5.64 -3.49 8.11
C GLY A 50 5.47 -2.42 9.19
N ILE A 51 6.58 -1.95 9.79
CA ILE A 51 6.55 -0.90 10.83
C ILE A 51 6.15 0.45 10.25
N MET A 52 6.66 0.79 9.05
CA MET A 52 6.26 2.04 8.38
C MET A 52 4.78 2.03 8.01
N LEU A 53 4.25 0.89 7.52
CA LEU A 53 2.82 0.75 7.22
C LEU A 53 1.97 0.75 8.49
N GLU A 54 2.46 0.19 9.60
CA GLU A 54 1.76 0.29 10.88
C GLU A 54 1.61 1.75 11.34
N ALA A 55 2.67 2.54 11.22
CA ALA A 55 2.62 3.96 11.57
C ALA A 55 1.73 4.75 10.60
N PHE A 56 1.79 4.43 9.30
CA PHE A 56 0.92 5.00 8.28
C PHE A 56 -0.55 4.71 8.59
N ASP A 57 -0.90 3.46 8.86
CA ASP A 57 -2.26 3.00 9.17
C ASP A 57 -2.82 3.63 10.47
N LYS A 58 -1.98 3.84 11.49
CA LYS A 58 -2.39 4.57 12.71
C LYS A 58 -2.75 6.03 12.43
N THR A 59 -2.12 6.63 11.42
CA THR A 59 -2.35 8.03 11.04
C THR A 59 -3.49 8.16 10.04
N TRP A 60 -3.55 7.23 9.09
CA TRP A 60 -4.49 7.16 7.97
C TRP A 60 -5.12 5.77 7.91
N PRO A 61 -6.01 5.42 8.86
CA PRO A 61 -6.58 4.07 8.91
C PRO A 61 -7.39 3.78 7.65
N THR A 62 -6.98 2.74 6.91
CA THR A 62 -7.72 2.26 5.74
C THR A 62 -7.85 0.74 5.80
N TYR A 63 -8.99 0.22 5.33
CA TYR A 63 -9.24 -1.22 5.33
C TYR A 63 -8.14 -1.99 4.60
N VAL A 64 -7.70 -1.49 3.43
CA VAL A 64 -6.71 -2.18 2.58
C VAL A 64 -5.30 -2.17 3.18
N VAL A 65 -4.91 -1.10 3.89
CA VAL A 65 -3.62 -1.07 4.60
C VAL A 65 -3.64 -2.01 5.79
N ALA A 66 -4.75 -2.06 6.54
CA ALA A 66 -4.92 -2.99 7.66
C ALA A 66 -4.85 -4.46 7.19
N GLU A 67 -5.50 -4.79 6.07
CA GLU A 67 -5.45 -6.12 5.44
C GLU A 67 -4.03 -6.50 5.01
N ALA A 68 -3.31 -5.59 4.33
CA ALA A 68 -1.92 -5.81 3.94
C ALA A 68 -1.03 -6.09 5.17
N ARG A 69 -1.19 -5.33 6.24
CA ARG A 69 -0.44 -5.52 7.49
C ARG A 69 -0.73 -6.86 8.14
N ASP A 70 -1.99 -7.28 8.22
CA ASP A 70 -2.38 -8.56 8.80
C ASP A 70 -1.70 -9.74 8.08
N VAL A 71 -1.65 -9.70 6.75
CA VAL A 71 -0.96 -10.70 5.93
C VAL A 71 0.56 -10.68 6.17
N MET A 72 1.16 -9.49 6.30
CA MET A 72 2.58 -9.33 6.60
C MET A 72 2.93 -9.85 8.00
N GLU A 73 2.13 -9.53 9.01
CA GLU A 73 2.32 -9.99 10.40
C GLU A 73 2.22 -11.52 10.52
N LYS A 74 1.35 -12.14 9.75
CA LYS A 74 1.24 -13.61 9.64
C LYS A 74 2.36 -14.27 8.85
N GLY A 75 3.23 -13.49 8.22
CA GLY A 75 4.33 -13.99 7.39
C GLY A 75 3.88 -14.73 6.13
N LEU A 76 2.66 -14.47 5.64
CA LEU A 76 2.14 -15.08 4.42
C LEU A 76 2.67 -14.34 3.19
N GLU A 77 3.13 -15.09 2.19
CA GLU A 77 3.57 -14.49 0.90
C GLU A 77 2.38 -14.10 0.02
N LYS A 78 1.27 -14.83 0.13
CA LYS A 78 0.03 -14.58 -0.59
C LYS A 78 -1.17 -14.94 0.28
N TYR A 79 -2.20 -14.12 0.21
CA TYR A 79 -3.49 -14.38 0.82
C TYR A 79 -4.62 -14.03 -0.15
N VAL A 80 -5.66 -14.84 -0.19
CA VAL A 80 -6.90 -14.59 -0.94
C VAL A 80 -8.03 -14.57 0.08
N ASP A 81 -8.80 -13.48 0.13
CA ASP A 81 -9.92 -13.37 1.07
C ASP A 81 -11.08 -14.25 0.59
N PRO A 82 -11.48 -15.28 1.35
CA PRO A 82 -12.56 -16.18 0.96
C PRO A 82 -13.95 -15.57 1.17
N ASN A 83 -14.06 -14.43 1.85
CA ASN A 83 -15.34 -13.82 2.27
C ASN A 83 -15.77 -12.67 1.36
N VAL A 84 -15.00 -12.35 0.34
CA VAL A 84 -15.30 -11.25 -0.58
C VAL A 84 -15.67 -11.84 -1.94
N ASP A 85 -16.78 -11.39 -2.53
CA ASP A 85 -17.24 -11.82 -3.86
C ASP A 85 -16.23 -11.48 -4.97
N THR A 86 -15.32 -10.54 -4.69
CA THR A 86 -14.17 -10.23 -5.53
C THR A 86 -12.98 -11.07 -5.09
N GLU A 87 -12.18 -11.56 -6.02
CA GLU A 87 -10.96 -12.33 -5.74
C GLU A 87 -9.86 -11.43 -5.14
N ARG A 88 -10.18 -10.75 -4.01
CA ARG A 88 -9.23 -9.87 -3.35
C ARG A 88 -8.02 -10.64 -2.89
N THR A 89 -6.87 -10.24 -3.39
CA THR A 89 -5.60 -10.91 -3.18
C THR A 89 -4.58 -9.95 -2.60
N VAL A 90 -3.87 -10.39 -1.57
CA VAL A 90 -2.69 -9.70 -1.03
C VAL A 90 -1.44 -10.44 -1.45
N ILE A 91 -0.48 -9.74 -2.03
CA ILE A 91 0.89 -10.22 -2.27
C ILE A 91 1.80 -9.51 -1.29
N ASN A 92 2.55 -10.28 -0.50
CA ASN A 92 3.58 -9.79 0.41
C ASN A 92 4.94 -10.31 -0.03
N ASP A 93 5.75 -9.44 -0.60
CA ASP A 93 7.14 -9.72 -0.96
C ASP A 93 8.08 -8.99 0.01
N ALA A 94 8.09 -9.44 1.26
CA ALA A 94 8.88 -8.84 2.34
C ALA A 94 10.37 -8.76 1.99
N LYS A 95 10.90 -9.72 1.20
CA LYS A 95 12.30 -9.73 0.76
C LYS A 95 12.66 -8.53 -0.12
N ASN A 96 11.73 -8.09 -0.96
CA ASN A 96 11.89 -6.91 -1.81
C ASN A 96 11.30 -5.65 -1.18
N GLY A 97 10.76 -5.73 0.05
CA GLY A 97 10.13 -4.61 0.74
C GLY A 97 8.88 -4.11 -0.01
N PHE A 98 8.03 -5.03 -0.48
CA PHE A 98 6.85 -4.73 -1.29
C PHE A 98 5.61 -5.46 -0.77
N VAL A 99 4.46 -4.80 -0.84
CA VAL A 99 3.13 -5.40 -0.62
C VAL A 99 2.13 -4.80 -1.61
N ARG A 100 1.17 -5.61 -2.06
CA ARG A 100 0.09 -5.19 -2.98
C ARG A 100 -1.22 -5.85 -2.56
N VAL A 101 -2.31 -5.08 -2.59
CA VAL A 101 -3.69 -5.56 -2.44
C VAL A 101 -4.43 -5.23 -3.73
N TYR A 102 -4.98 -6.24 -4.38
CA TYR A 102 -5.65 -6.10 -5.67
C TYR A 102 -6.78 -7.12 -5.83
N ASP A 103 -7.66 -6.87 -6.79
CA ASP A 103 -8.68 -7.81 -7.24
C ASP A 103 -8.09 -8.67 -8.37
N ALA A 104 -7.97 -9.97 -8.14
CA ALA A 104 -7.33 -10.88 -9.12
C ALA A 104 -8.22 -11.12 -10.36
N GLY A 105 -9.54 -10.96 -10.26
CA GLY A 105 -10.46 -11.12 -11.37
C GLY A 105 -10.38 -9.98 -12.37
N THR A 106 -10.12 -8.76 -11.90
CA THR A 106 -10.05 -7.54 -12.72
C THR A 106 -8.66 -6.94 -12.84
N ASP A 107 -7.68 -7.45 -12.07
CA ASP A 107 -6.34 -6.88 -11.86
C ASP A 107 -6.36 -5.42 -11.36
N SER A 108 -7.47 -5.01 -10.76
CA SER A 108 -7.64 -3.66 -10.23
C SER A 108 -6.93 -3.51 -8.89
N GLU A 109 -6.03 -2.53 -8.78
CA GLU A 109 -5.24 -2.29 -7.57
C GLU A 109 -5.99 -1.41 -6.58
N TYR A 110 -6.05 -1.83 -5.31
CA TYR A 110 -6.56 -1.03 -4.20
C TYR A 110 -5.43 -0.33 -3.45
N MET A 111 -4.29 -1.00 -3.35
CA MET A 111 -3.13 -0.49 -2.63
C MET A 111 -1.88 -1.21 -3.10
N SER A 112 -0.79 -0.45 -3.22
CA SER A 112 0.56 -1.02 -3.17
C SER A 112 1.47 -0.18 -2.29
N ALA A 113 2.48 -0.81 -1.69
CA ALA A 113 3.51 -0.09 -0.96
C ALA A 113 4.88 -0.73 -1.14
N CYS A 114 5.90 0.12 -1.12
CA CYS A 114 7.27 -0.35 -1.14
C CYS A 114 8.21 0.57 -0.35
N VAL A 115 9.37 0.01 0.04
CA VAL A 115 10.43 0.76 0.69
C VAL A 115 11.70 0.69 -0.15
N TRP A 116 12.28 1.85 -0.44
CA TRP A 116 13.55 1.97 -1.17
C TRP A 116 14.65 2.56 -0.29
N ASN A 117 15.81 1.90 -0.28
CA ASN A 117 17.00 2.47 0.36
C ASN A 117 17.56 3.59 -0.51
N ARG A 118 17.82 4.74 0.08
CA ARG A 118 18.48 5.90 -0.51
C ARG A 118 20.00 5.80 -0.34
N SER A 119 20.74 6.49 -1.21
CA SER A 119 22.21 6.53 -1.16
C SER A 119 22.78 7.32 0.01
N ASP A 120 21.98 8.14 0.68
CA ASP A 120 22.31 8.88 1.89
C ASP A 120 22.06 8.11 3.20
N GLY A 121 21.59 6.85 3.09
CA GLY A 121 21.25 6.01 4.24
C GLY A 121 19.81 6.10 4.71
N HIS A 122 19.04 7.06 4.20
CA HIS A 122 17.60 7.15 4.46
C HIS A 122 16.83 6.05 3.74
N ARG A 123 15.56 5.91 4.05
CA ARG A 123 14.62 5.05 3.33
C ARG A 123 13.42 5.86 2.86
N LEU A 124 12.93 5.52 1.69
CA LEU A 124 11.72 6.11 1.13
C LEU A 124 10.60 5.09 1.17
N LEU A 125 9.54 5.39 1.91
CA LEU A 125 8.26 4.69 1.82
C LEU A 125 7.44 5.30 0.71
N ALA A 126 6.95 4.47 -0.20
CA ALA A 126 5.91 4.83 -1.17
C ALA A 126 4.65 4.01 -0.87
N VAL A 127 3.49 4.68 -0.79
CA VAL A 127 2.17 4.05 -0.62
C VAL A 127 1.26 4.60 -1.69
N CYS A 128 0.86 3.74 -2.62
CA CYS A 128 -0.18 4.02 -3.61
C CYS A 128 -1.51 3.54 -3.04
N LEU A 129 -2.53 4.38 -3.12
CA LEU A 129 -3.91 4.07 -2.71
C LEU A 129 -4.84 4.43 -3.84
N GLY A 130 -5.79 3.55 -4.13
CA GLY A 130 -6.78 3.76 -5.16
C GLY A 130 -8.12 3.13 -4.82
N LYS A 131 -9.13 3.49 -5.58
CA LYS A 131 -10.46 2.93 -5.49
C LYS A 131 -10.84 2.41 -6.88
N PRO A 132 -10.79 1.10 -7.12
CA PRO A 132 -11.04 0.53 -8.45
C PRO A 132 -12.37 0.91 -9.07
N THR A 133 -13.38 1.22 -8.23
CA THR A 133 -14.71 1.69 -8.68
C THR A 133 -14.76 3.18 -8.96
N ASP A 134 -13.70 3.92 -8.64
CA ASP A 134 -13.60 5.36 -8.82
C ASP A 134 -12.14 5.73 -9.18
N PRO A 135 -11.78 5.59 -10.46
CA PRO A 135 -10.40 5.76 -10.92
C PRO A 135 -9.89 7.22 -10.83
N GLU A 136 -10.76 8.17 -10.48
CA GLU A 136 -10.33 9.54 -10.21
C GLU A 136 -9.58 9.67 -8.87
N ILE A 137 -9.81 8.68 -7.97
CA ILE A 137 -9.20 8.61 -6.64
C ILE A 137 -8.05 7.60 -6.67
N GLU A 138 -6.97 7.96 -7.34
CA GLU A 138 -5.69 7.27 -7.20
C GLU A 138 -4.58 8.27 -6.96
N PHE A 139 -3.79 8.03 -5.92
CA PHE A 139 -2.67 8.88 -5.56
C PHE A 139 -1.56 8.07 -4.89
N VAL A 140 -0.37 8.65 -4.85
CA VAL A 140 0.79 8.07 -4.18
C VAL A 140 1.31 9.02 -3.10
N CYS A 141 1.52 8.47 -1.91
CA CYS A 141 2.18 9.15 -0.80
C CYS A 141 3.65 8.74 -0.77
N PHE A 142 4.53 9.70 -0.59
CA PHE A 142 5.94 9.44 -0.37
C PHE A 142 6.39 10.02 0.97
N TYR A 143 7.10 9.18 1.74
CA TYR A 143 7.63 9.58 3.03
C TYR A 143 9.10 9.21 3.16
N ASP A 144 9.92 10.18 3.52
CA ASP A 144 11.31 9.95 3.89
C ASP A 144 11.40 9.47 5.34
N TYR A 145 12.15 8.40 5.56
CA TYR A 145 12.47 7.86 6.88
C TYR A 145 13.95 8.00 7.16
N GLU A 146 14.25 8.70 8.26
CA GLU A 146 15.59 8.80 8.84
C GLU A 146 15.60 8.06 10.18
N GLU A 147 16.51 7.10 10.33
CA GLU A 147 16.53 6.19 11.49
C GLU A 147 16.65 6.90 12.84
N TYR A 148 17.41 8.01 12.87
CA TYR A 148 17.63 8.76 14.12
C TYR A 148 16.45 9.63 14.56
N THR A 149 15.56 9.98 13.67
CA THR A 149 14.40 10.83 13.98
C THR A 149 13.16 10.05 14.32
N TRP A 150 13.09 8.76 13.94
CA TRP A 150 11.93 7.88 14.10
C TRP A 150 10.65 8.48 13.50
N THR A 151 10.80 9.17 12.40
CA THR A 151 9.68 9.85 11.72
C THR A 151 9.63 9.51 10.24
N LEU A 152 8.40 9.55 9.69
CA LEU A 152 8.17 9.60 8.26
C LEU A 152 7.81 11.03 7.89
N ARG A 153 8.66 11.70 7.12
CA ARG A 153 8.44 13.06 6.63
C ARG A 153 7.87 13.04 5.22
N PRO A 154 6.77 13.73 4.94
CA PRO A 154 6.18 13.74 3.61
C PRO A 154 7.12 14.38 2.58
N GLU A 155 7.22 13.77 1.39
CA GLU A 155 7.97 14.29 0.24
C GLU A 155 7.07 14.46 -1.00
N PRO A 156 6.20 15.46 -1.03
CA PRO A 156 5.20 15.61 -2.09
C PRO A 156 5.78 15.95 -3.47
N ASN A 157 7.02 16.46 -3.55
CA ASN A 157 7.65 16.90 -4.78
C ASN A 157 8.76 15.94 -5.26
N ILE A 158 8.71 14.68 -4.83
CA ILE A 158 9.79 13.73 -5.10
C ILE A 158 9.87 13.27 -6.57
N LEU A 159 8.74 13.31 -7.30
CA LEU A 159 8.65 12.90 -8.72
C LEU A 159 9.16 14.02 -9.63
N VAL A 160 10.49 14.10 -9.78
CA VAL A 160 11.12 15.19 -10.50
C VAL A 160 10.94 15.04 -12.01
N GLY A 161 10.44 16.10 -12.65
CA GLY A 161 10.27 16.18 -14.10
C GLY A 161 9.05 15.42 -14.64
N LEU A 162 8.24 14.80 -13.80
CA LEU A 162 6.98 14.18 -14.24
C LEU A 162 6.09 15.23 -14.91
N PRO A 163 5.58 14.99 -16.13
CA PRO A 163 4.62 15.87 -16.76
C PRO A 163 3.40 16.16 -15.87
N PRO A 164 2.81 17.35 -15.92
CA PRO A 164 1.59 17.66 -15.17
C PRO A 164 0.48 16.66 -15.52
N LYS A 165 -0.37 16.33 -14.54
CA LYS A 165 -1.55 15.48 -14.79
C LYS A 165 -2.40 16.14 -15.88
N PRO A 166 -2.82 15.41 -16.92
CA PRO A 166 -3.73 15.94 -17.92
C PRO A 166 -5.05 16.41 -17.28
N ARG A 167 -5.62 17.51 -17.82
CA ARG A 167 -6.81 18.14 -17.23
C ARG A 167 -7.99 17.17 -17.19
N ASP A 168 -8.22 16.44 -18.30
CA ASP A 168 -9.35 15.53 -18.48
C ASP A 168 -8.90 14.06 -18.47
N GLY A 169 -7.67 13.79 -17.93
CA GLY A 169 -7.06 12.47 -17.92
C GLY A 169 -7.04 11.84 -16.53
N GLN A 170 -7.00 10.52 -16.53
CA GLN A 170 -6.79 9.72 -15.33
C GLN A 170 -5.30 9.41 -15.19
N ARG A 171 -4.77 9.42 -13.97
CA ARG A 171 -3.37 9.11 -13.67
C ARG A 171 -3.27 7.98 -12.67
N TYR A 172 -2.47 6.97 -13.00
CA TYR A 172 -2.20 5.79 -12.20
C TYR A 172 -0.72 5.66 -11.87
N PHE A 173 -0.43 5.02 -10.74
CA PHE A 173 0.93 4.80 -10.27
C PHE A 173 1.20 3.31 -10.08
N SER A 174 2.20 2.78 -10.76
CA SER A 174 2.60 1.38 -10.62
C SER A 174 3.92 1.28 -9.87
N LEU A 175 3.85 0.95 -8.58
CA LEU A 175 5.02 0.71 -7.75
C LEU A 175 5.66 -0.62 -8.13
N PRO A 176 7.00 -0.68 -8.30
CA PRO A 176 7.66 -1.90 -8.72
C PRO A 176 7.80 -2.90 -7.57
N GLN A 177 7.42 -4.16 -7.79
CA GLN A 177 7.73 -5.25 -6.86
C GLN A 177 9.23 -5.55 -6.83
N LYS A 178 9.92 -5.38 -7.96
CA LYS A 178 11.37 -5.55 -8.09
C LYS A 178 11.98 -4.32 -8.73
N GLY A 179 13.15 -3.92 -8.22
CA GLY A 179 13.79 -2.70 -8.66
C GLY A 179 13.24 -1.46 -7.96
N LYS A 180 13.42 -0.29 -8.60
CA LYS A 180 13.01 1.00 -8.02
C LYS A 180 12.44 1.97 -9.06
N ASP A 181 12.32 1.55 -10.31
CA ASP A 181 11.77 2.39 -11.36
C ASP A 181 10.24 2.39 -11.26
N LEU A 182 9.66 3.57 -11.21
CA LEU A 182 8.22 3.79 -11.10
C LEU A 182 7.64 4.06 -12.49
N ILE A 183 6.48 3.50 -12.79
CA ILE A 183 5.70 3.85 -13.98
C ILE A 183 4.50 4.67 -13.55
N VAL A 184 4.34 5.84 -14.18
CA VAL A 184 3.14 6.68 -14.06
C VAL A 184 2.39 6.61 -15.39
N THR A 185 1.15 6.22 -15.34
CA THR A 185 0.31 6.04 -16.54
C THR A 185 -0.79 7.08 -16.58
N ASP A 186 -0.84 7.87 -17.65
CA ASP A 186 -1.95 8.77 -17.94
C ASP A 186 -2.81 8.19 -19.06
N PHE A 187 -4.13 8.23 -18.88
CA PHE A 187 -5.09 7.94 -19.94
C PHE A 187 -5.65 9.26 -20.46
N VAL A 188 -5.37 9.54 -21.74
CA VAL A 188 -5.74 10.79 -22.43
C VAL A 188 -6.25 10.46 -23.83
N ASP A 189 -7.42 10.93 -24.19
CA ASP A 189 -8.01 10.78 -25.53
C ASP A 189 -7.96 9.32 -26.04
N GLY A 190 -8.26 8.36 -25.18
CA GLY A 190 -8.23 6.93 -25.48
C GLY A 190 -6.82 6.34 -25.64
N ASN A 191 -5.75 7.10 -25.38
CA ASN A 191 -4.39 6.63 -25.41
C ASN A 191 -3.82 6.45 -24.01
N ARG A 192 -2.89 5.49 -23.86
CA ARG A 192 -2.15 5.23 -22.63
C ARG A 192 -0.73 5.81 -22.76
N HIS A 193 -0.44 6.81 -21.94
CA HIS A 193 0.87 7.45 -21.84
C HIS A 193 1.62 6.91 -20.64
N GLU A 194 2.63 6.07 -20.84
CA GLU A 194 3.47 5.53 -19.78
C GLU A 194 4.72 6.39 -19.59
N HIS A 195 4.81 7.04 -18.45
CA HIS A 195 5.95 7.85 -18.04
C HIS A 195 6.90 6.99 -17.19
N LEU A 196 8.11 6.74 -17.67
CA LEU A 196 9.14 6.04 -16.92
C LEU A 196 9.88 7.00 -16.01
N MET A 197 9.81 6.74 -14.71
CA MET A 197 10.52 7.44 -13.66
C MET A 197 11.66 6.57 -13.15
N LYS A 198 12.90 6.85 -13.56
CA LYS A 198 14.07 6.07 -13.13
C LYS A 198 14.60 6.51 -11.79
N TRP A 199 14.96 5.53 -10.97
CA TRP A 199 15.60 5.77 -9.68
C TRP A 199 17.05 6.23 -9.85
N ASN A 200 17.43 7.38 -9.27
CA ASN A 200 18.78 7.92 -9.33
C ASN A 200 19.62 7.68 -8.05
N GLY A 201 19.16 6.85 -7.14
CA GLY A 201 19.76 6.64 -5.82
C GLY A 201 19.08 7.40 -4.69
N MET A 202 18.36 8.49 -5.00
CA MET A 202 17.69 9.35 -4.03
C MET A 202 16.18 9.46 -4.28
N ARG A 203 15.77 9.55 -5.55
CA ARG A 203 14.39 9.79 -5.97
C ARG A 203 14.11 9.32 -7.38
N PRO A 204 12.85 9.11 -7.76
CA PRO A 204 12.45 8.88 -9.15
C PRO A 204 12.61 10.15 -9.98
N ILE A 205 13.23 10.02 -11.16
CA ILE A 205 13.40 11.11 -12.13
C ILE A 205 12.78 10.69 -13.46
N TYR A 206 11.95 11.55 -14.03
CA TYR A 206 11.38 11.34 -15.36
C TYR A 206 12.45 11.16 -16.42
N THR A 207 12.28 10.17 -17.29
CA THR A 207 13.22 9.88 -18.38
C THR A 207 12.56 9.84 -19.76
N SER A 208 11.37 9.28 -19.86
CA SER A 208 10.70 9.12 -21.16
C SER A 208 9.20 8.87 -21.00
N THR A 209 8.47 9.14 -22.08
CA THR A 209 7.06 8.73 -22.22
C THR A 209 6.95 7.79 -23.43
N THR A 210 6.25 6.67 -23.22
CA THR A 210 5.82 5.77 -24.28
C THR A 210 4.31 5.92 -24.46
N ILE A 211 3.87 6.19 -25.70
CA ILE A 211 2.43 6.29 -26.00
C ILE A 211 1.99 4.97 -26.63
N LYS A 212 1.03 4.31 -25.96
CA LYS A 212 0.35 3.13 -26.49
C LYS A 212 -1.02 3.57 -26.95
N LYS A 213 -1.34 3.34 -28.23
CA LYS A 213 -2.67 3.65 -28.76
C LYS A 213 -3.71 2.83 -28.04
N GLY A 214 -4.88 3.42 -27.83
CA GLY A 214 -6.01 2.75 -27.19
C GLY A 214 -6.39 1.49 -27.96
N TYR A 215 -6.89 0.51 -27.23
CA TYR A 215 -7.47 -0.69 -27.80
C TYR A 215 -8.75 -0.25 -28.52
N ASN A 216 -8.72 -0.15 -29.84
CA ASN A 216 -9.95 -0.06 -30.61
C ASN A 216 -10.56 -1.47 -30.61
N ASP A 217 -11.72 -1.63 -29.96
CA ASP A 217 -12.52 -2.88 -29.94
C ASP A 217 -12.98 -3.34 -31.35
N ASP A 218 -12.58 -2.63 -32.40
CA ASP A 218 -12.98 -2.86 -33.79
C ASP A 218 -12.05 -3.83 -34.57
N GLU A 219 -10.99 -4.36 -33.94
CA GLU A 219 -10.14 -5.42 -34.53
C GLU A 219 -10.46 -6.81 -33.95
N LYS A 220 -11.73 -7.25 -34.09
CA LYS A 220 -12.12 -8.64 -33.96
C LYS A 220 -12.64 -9.20 -35.28
#